data_f5a5b29fee22e39d5b3dcdc14f66b0ee
#
_entry.id   f5a5b29fee22e39d5b3dcdc14f66b0ee
#
_cell.length_a   1.000
_cell.length_b   1.000
_cell.length_c   1.000
_cell.angle_alpha   90.00
_cell.angle_beta   90.00
_cell.angle_gamma   90.00
#
_symmetry.space_group_name_H-M   'P 1'
#
loop_
_entity.id
_entity.type
_entity.pdbx_description
1 polymer ?
#
loop_
_entity_poly.entity_id
_entity_poly.type
_entity_poly.pdbx_seq_one_letter_code
_entity_poly.pdbx_strand_id
1 'polypeptide(L)'
;MNIDKYTIVGPNLNENQGLMTINGLAAQQNQYAPLAFANLLESVRPKRILEIGTALGGLTEFFRQISQEIDLPLDIVTYDITRHSWFDDLQAKGVADYRTKSIWENGVLESGICQESIDFIKQEGTTVVLCDGGSKKHEFNSAAKHLKPGDIILAHDYAPNIDVFDTQINGKLWNWC
;
A
#
# COMPACT_ATOMS: atom_id res chain seq x y z
N MET A 1 7.26 13.70 -15.00
CA MET A 1 6.21 13.76 -13.96
C MET A 1 6.49 14.93 -13.03
N ASN A 2 5.48 15.74 -12.69
CA ASN A 2 5.63 16.83 -11.71
C ASN A 2 5.12 16.38 -10.35
N ILE A 3 6.03 15.96 -9.46
CA ILE A 3 5.71 15.55 -8.08
C ILE A 3 5.48 16.75 -7.14
N ASP A 4 5.81 17.97 -7.57
CA ASP A 4 5.63 19.19 -6.75
C ASP A 4 4.16 19.51 -6.47
N LYS A 5 3.24 18.88 -7.21
CA LYS A 5 1.79 19.01 -7.00
C LYS A 5 1.29 18.23 -5.77
N TYR A 6 2.07 17.30 -5.24
CA TYR A 6 1.71 16.58 -4.02
C TYR A 6 2.14 17.41 -2.81
N THR A 7 1.17 18.02 -2.16
CA THR A 7 1.42 18.87 -1.01
C THR A 7 1.78 18.02 0.20
N ILE A 8 2.98 18.21 0.72
CA ILE A 8 3.36 17.64 2.02
C ILE A 8 2.77 18.54 3.10
N VAL A 9 1.77 18.07 3.80
CA VAL A 9 1.24 18.77 4.96
C VAL A 9 2.14 18.44 6.15
N GLY A 10 3.07 19.35 6.43
CA GLY A 10 3.90 19.29 7.65
C GLY A 10 3.20 19.98 8.81
N PRO A 11 3.85 20.18 9.92
CA PRO A 11 4.39 19.26 10.89
C PRO A 11 3.66 19.39 12.23
N ASN A 12 2.63 18.64 12.47
CA ASN A 12 2.13 18.46 13.85
C ASN A 12 2.27 17.03 14.35
N LEU A 13 2.99 16.22 13.61
CA LEU A 13 3.37 14.88 14.02
C LEU A 13 4.89 14.83 13.99
N ASN A 14 5.51 14.47 15.10
CA ASN A 14 6.96 14.32 15.32
C ASN A 14 7.82 14.54 14.07
N GLU A 15 8.81 15.38 14.13
CA GLU A 15 9.63 15.99 13.06
C GLU A 15 10.04 15.11 11.85
N ASN A 16 9.68 13.83 11.85
CA ASN A 16 10.00 12.84 10.83
C ASN A 16 8.80 12.24 10.07
N GLN A 17 7.56 12.67 10.35
CA GLN A 17 6.36 12.14 9.69
C GLN A 17 5.55 13.26 9.06
N GLY A 18 6.04 13.81 7.95
CA GLY A 18 5.20 14.62 7.07
C GLY A 18 4.07 13.76 6.51
N LEU A 19 2.81 14.20 6.66
CA LEU A 19 1.70 13.59 5.95
C LEU A 19 1.63 14.19 4.55
N MET A 20 1.74 13.35 3.54
CA MET A 20 1.44 13.72 2.17
C MET A 20 -0.06 13.83 2.00
N THR A 21 -0.55 14.85 1.30
CA THR A 21 -1.97 15.00 0.98
C THR A 21 -2.19 14.92 -0.53
N ILE A 22 -3.11 14.08 -0.94
CA ILE A 22 -3.47 13.86 -2.33
C ILE A 22 -4.98 14.00 -2.47
N ASN A 23 -5.42 15.00 -3.23
CA ASN A 23 -6.84 15.34 -3.38
C ASN A 23 -7.60 15.46 -2.04
N GLY A 24 -6.95 16.01 -1.02
CA GLY A 24 -7.52 16.16 0.32
C GLY A 24 -7.45 14.91 1.19
N LEU A 25 -6.93 13.81 0.70
CA LEU A 25 -6.70 12.58 1.47
C LEU A 25 -5.27 12.51 1.96
N ALA A 26 -5.08 12.26 3.24
CA ALA A 26 -3.76 12.12 3.81
C ALA A 26 -3.17 10.73 3.50
N ALA A 27 -1.87 10.69 3.24
CA ALA A 27 -1.09 9.47 3.15
C ALA A 27 0.02 9.51 4.21
N GLN A 28 0.10 8.48 5.03
CA GLN A 28 1.11 8.35 6.08
C GLN A 28 2.44 7.87 5.47
N GLN A 29 3.01 8.70 4.60
CA GLN A 29 4.21 8.40 3.85
C GLN A 29 5.22 9.52 4.02
N ASN A 30 6.52 9.19 3.99
CA ASN A 30 7.56 10.20 4.01
C ASN A 30 7.62 10.97 2.66
N GLN A 31 8.29 12.12 2.68
CA GLN A 31 8.38 13.04 1.53
C GLN A 31 9.04 12.43 0.26
N TYR A 32 9.76 11.32 0.38
CA TYR A 32 10.44 10.66 -0.74
C TYR A 32 9.63 9.52 -1.34
N ALA A 33 8.61 9.03 -0.62
CA ALA A 33 7.78 7.91 -1.05
C ALA A 33 7.10 8.15 -2.40
N PRO A 34 6.54 9.35 -2.70
CA PRO A 34 5.92 9.62 -3.99
C PRO A 34 6.86 9.38 -5.16
N LEU A 35 8.10 9.86 -5.06
CA LEU A 35 9.09 9.66 -6.12
C LEU A 35 9.46 8.19 -6.30
N ALA A 36 9.64 7.47 -5.19
CA ALA A 36 9.97 6.04 -5.21
C ALA A 36 8.85 5.22 -5.84
N PHE A 37 7.60 5.44 -5.43
CA PHE A 37 6.45 4.75 -6.01
C PHE A 37 6.20 5.11 -7.49
N ALA A 38 6.36 6.37 -7.84
CA ALA A 38 6.22 6.80 -9.22
C ALA A 38 7.26 6.14 -10.14
N ASN A 39 8.54 6.13 -9.74
CA ASN A 39 9.60 5.44 -10.46
C ASN A 39 9.35 3.93 -10.56
N LEU A 40 8.81 3.32 -9.49
CA LEU A 40 8.41 1.92 -9.51
C LEU A 40 7.34 1.66 -10.57
N LEU A 41 6.25 2.46 -10.57
CA LEU A 41 5.16 2.29 -11.52
C LEU A 41 5.61 2.54 -12.97
N GLU A 42 6.45 3.54 -13.21
CA GLU A 42 7.00 3.82 -14.54
C GLU A 42 7.89 2.68 -15.06
N SER A 43 8.77 2.15 -14.21
CA SER A 43 9.75 1.13 -14.60
C SER A 43 9.15 -0.27 -14.72
N VAL A 44 8.27 -0.63 -13.81
CA VAL A 44 7.67 -1.98 -13.75
C VAL A 44 6.42 -2.10 -14.60
N ARG A 45 5.64 -1.02 -14.71
CA ARG A 45 4.32 -0.97 -15.37
C ARG A 45 3.42 -2.14 -14.97
N PRO A 46 3.13 -2.29 -13.65
CA PRO A 46 2.35 -3.42 -13.18
C PRO A 46 0.92 -3.36 -13.73
N LYS A 47 0.27 -4.51 -13.80
CA LYS A 47 -1.16 -4.60 -14.13
C LYS A 47 -2.05 -4.31 -12.94
N ARG A 48 -1.56 -4.57 -11.72
CA ARG A 48 -2.36 -4.41 -10.51
C ARG A 48 -1.54 -4.10 -9.27
N ILE A 49 -2.22 -3.49 -8.30
CA ILE A 49 -1.71 -3.26 -6.94
C ILE A 49 -2.69 -3.90 -5.95
N LEU A 50 -2.16 -4.69 -5.04
CA LEU A 50 -2.84 -5.11 -3.82
C LEU A 50 -2.25 -4.33 -2.65
N GLU A 51 -3.02 -3.43 -2.07
CA GLU A 51 -2.65 -2.64 -0.89
C GLU A 51 -3.30 -3.23 0.35
N ILE A 52 -2.50 -3.50 1.37
CA ILE A 52 -2.98 -3.97 2.68
C ILE A 52 -2.77 -2.83 3.67
N GLY A 53 -3.85 -2.22 4.14
CA GLY A 53 -3.82 -1.00 4.95
C GLY A 53 -4.08 0.25 4.12
N THR A 54 -5.36 0.53 3.83
CA THR A 54 -5.78 1.74 3.11
C THR A 54 -5.59 3.01 3.96
N ALA A 55 -5.77 2.88 5.27
CA ALA A 55 -5.70 3.96 6.25
C ALA A 55 -6.52 5.20 5.81
N LEU A 56 -5.86 6.33 5.56
CA LEU A 56 -6.52 7.59 5.16
C LEU A 56 -6.74 7.72 3.64
N GLY A 57 -6.37 6.72 2.85
CA GLY A 57 -6.65 6.61 1.42
C GLY A 57 -5.77 7.42 0.49
N GLY A 58 -4.87 8.24 1.04
CA GLY A 58 -4.04 9.13 0.21
C GLY A 58 -3.06 8.37 -0.68
N LEU A 59 -2.53 7.23 -0.23
CA LEU A 59 -1.60 6.44 -1.05
C LEU A 59 -2.34 5.73 -2.19
N THR A 60 -3.52 5.15 -1.92
CA THR A 60 -4.38 4.58 -2.96
C THR A 60 -4.70 5.60 -4.06
N GLU A 61 -5.08 6.81 -3.66
CA GLU A 61 -5.36 7.92 -4.58
C GLU A 61 -4.11 8.35 -5.35
N PHE A 62 -2.93 8.32 -4.73
CA PHE A 62 -1.67 8.58 -5.39
C PHE A 62 -1.41 7.56 -6.51
N PHE A 63 -1.58 6.27 -6.26
CA PHE A 63 -1.40 5.24 -7.29
C PHE A 63 -2.34 5.46 -8.47
N ARG A 64 -3.60 5.80 -8.20
CA ARG A 64 -4.56 6.14 -9.25
C ARG A 64 -4.11 7.35 -10.09
N GLN A 65 -3.69 8.44 -9.44
CA GLN A 65 -3.26 9.64 -10.16
C GLN A 65 -2.03 9.39 -11.03
N ILE A 66 -1.00 8.74 -10.47
CA ILE A 66 0.20 8.41 -11.23
C ILE A 66 -0.14 7.51 -12.40
N SER A 67 -0.99 6.49 -12.20
CA SER A 67 -1.37 5.58 -13.28
C SER A 67 -2.01 6.32 -14.46
N GLN A 68 -2.84 7.33 -14.17
CA GLN A 68 -3.43 8.19 -15.20
C GLN A 68 -2.38 9.07 -15.90
N GLU A 69 -1.44 9.64 -15.14
CA GLU A 69 -0.39 10.52 -15.71
C GLU A 69 0.57 9.81 -16.65
N ILE A 70 0.89 8.54 -16.36
CA ILE A 70 1.80 7.74 -17.19
C ILE A 70 1.07 6.81 -18.16
N ASP A 71 -0.24 6.98 -18.31
CA ASP A 71 -1.10 6.13 -19.15
C ASP A 71 -0.87 4.64 -18.86
N LEU A 72 -1.06 4.27 -17.61
CA LEU A 72 -0.92 2.90 -17.11
C LEU A 72 -2.29 2.38 -16.65
N PRO A 73 -2.94 1.48 -17.40
CA PRO A 73 -4.12 0.77 -16.90
C PRO A 73 -3.75 -0.04 -15.67
N LEU A 74 -4.28 0.33 -14.53
CA LEU A 74 -3.90 -0.22 -13.23
C LEU A 74 -5.13 -0.60 -12.41
N ASP A 75 -5.27 -1.90 -12.12
CA ASP A 75 -6.28 -2.38 -11.20
C ASP A 75 -5.78 -2.25 -9.77
N ILE A 76 -6.52 -1.56 -8.91
CA ILE A 76 -6.15 -1.34 -7.51
C ILE A 76 -7.20 -2.00 -6.62
N VAL A 77 -6.75 -2.90 -5.76
CA VAL A 77 -7.53 -3.48 -4.66
C VAL A 77 -6.87 -3.08 -3.36
N THR A 78 -7.63 -2.52 -2.44
CA THR A 78 -7.12 -2.09 -1.14
C THR A 78 -8.01 -2.59 0.00
N TYR A 79 -7.37 -3.03 1.09
CA TYR A 79 -8.03 -3.59 2.27
C TYR A 79 -7.81 -2.71 3.49
N ASP A 80 -8.89 -2.47 4.24
CA ASP A 80 -8.82 -1.92 5.59
C ASP A 80 -9.94 -2.50 6.45
N ILE A 81 -9.68 -2.67 7.74
CA ILE A 81 -10.71 -3.09 8.71
C ILE A 81 -11.62 -1.94 9.10
N THR A 82 -11.19 -0.71 8.86
CA THR A 82 -11.94 0.52 9.18
C THR A 82 -12.61 1.08 7.93
N ARG A 83 -13.92 1.32 8.01
CA ARG A 83 -14.65 2.04 6.96
C ARG A 83 -14.57 3.55 7.21
N HIS A 84 -13.98 4.27 6.29
CA HIS A 84 -13.94 5.72 6.30
C HIS A 84 -15.10 6.32 5.47
N SER A 85 -15.57 7.53 5.84
CA SER A 85 -16.70 8.18 5.17
C SER A 85 -16.44 8.49 3.68
N TRP A 86 -15.20 8.66 3.28
CA TRP A 86 -14.80 8.94 1.90
C TRP A 86 -14.72 7.70 1.00
N PHE A 87 -14.80 6.47 1.57
CA PHE A 87 -14.74 5.22 0.79
C PHE A 87 -15.79 5.15 -0.30
N ASP A 88 -17.02 5.49 0.04
CA ASP A 88 -18.14 5.41 -0.91
C ASP A 88 -17.96 6.35 -2.10
N ASP A 89 -17.46 7.56 -1.85
CA ASP A 89 -17.18 8.53 -2.90
C ASP A 89 -16.09 8.07 -3.87
N LEU A 90 -15.02 7.47 -3.35
CA LEU A 90 -13.92 6.97 -4.18
C LEU A 90 -14.28 5.67 -4.88
N GLN A 91 -15.03 4.80 -4.22
CA GLN A 91 -15.58 3.58 -4.84
C GLN A 91 -16.50 3.94 -6.01
N ALA A 92 -17.38 4.91 -5.83
CA ALA A 92 -18.29 5.37 -6.88
C ALA A 92 -17.57 6.03 -8.07
N LYS A 93 -16.40 6.61 -7.83
CA LYS A 93 -15.51 7.16 -8.88
C LYS A 93 -14.70 6.11 -9.62
N GLY A 94 -14.77 4.83 -9.21
CA GLY A 94 -14.00 3.75 -9.79
C GLY A 94 -12.48 3.89 -9.59
N VAL A 95 -12.07 4.52 -8.48
CA VAL A 95 -10.66 4.77 -8.16
C VAL A 95 -9.91 3.49 -7.85
N ALA A 96 -10.53 2.67 -7.02
CA ALA A 96 -10.02 1.36 -6.60
C ALA A 96 -11.18 0.50 -6.08
N ASP A 97 -10.95 -0.79 -5.90
CA ASP A 97 -11.86 -1.67 -5.16
C ASP A 97 -11.50 -1.60 -3.67
N TYR A 98 -12.24 -0.80 -2.91
CA TYR A 98 -12.07 -0.59 -1.48
C TYR A 98 -12.80 -1.67 -0.68
N ARG A 99 -12.06 -2.53 0.01
CA ARG A 99 -12.60 -3.65 0.76
C ARG A 99 -12.50 -3.39 2.26
N THR A 100 -13.66 -3.06 2.86
CA THR A 100 -13.75 -2.86 4.32
C THR A 100 -13.89 -4.20 5.03
N LYS A 101 -12.81 -4.94 5.09
CA LYS A 101 -12.73 -6.24 5.80
C LYS A 101 -11.27 -6.61 6.06
N SER A 102 -11.10 -7.60 6.92
CA SER A 102 -9.79 -8.22 7.11
C SER A 102 -9.27 -8.85 5.81
N ILE A 103 -7.97 -8.70 5.54
CA ILE A 103 -7.27 -9.42 4.47
C ILE A 103 -7.12 -10.92 4.78
N TRP A 104 -7.19 -11.28 6.07
CA TRP A 104 -7.00 -12.66 6.52
C TRP A 104 -8.21 -13.52 6.23
N GLU A 105 -7.97 -14.76 5.83
CA GLU A 105 -9.03 -15.74 5.63
C GLU A 105 -9.83 -15.92 6.92
N ASN A 106 -11.15 -15.78 6.84
CA ASN A 106 -12.06 -15.78 7.99
C ASN A 106 -11.68 -14.80 9.13
N GLY A 107 -10.89 -13.76 8.84
CA GLY A 107 -10.41 -12.80 9.83
C GLY A 107 -9.32 -13.33 10.78
N VAL A 108 -8.76 -14.51 10.49
CA VAL A 108 -7.76 -15.18 11.33
C VAL A 108 -6.38 -15.09 10.68
N LEU A 109 -5.44 -14.46 11.36
CA LEU A 109 -4.10 -14.16 10.84
C LEU A 109 -3.33 -15.43 10.45
N GLU A 110 -3.42 -16.48 11.24
CA GLU A 110 -2.76 -17.77 11.03
C GLU A 110 -3.28 -18.52 9.80
N SER A 111 -4.48 -18.19 9.34
CA SER A 111 -5.08 -18.78 8.14
C SER A 111 -4.47 -18.25 6.83
N GLY A 112 -3.65 -17.20 6.91
CA GLY A 112 -3.08 -16.54 5.74
C GLY A 112 -4.05 -15.54 5.10
N ILE A 113 -3.63 -14.94 3.97
CA ILE A 113 -4.49 -14.00 3.23
C ILE A 113 -5.64 -14.74 2.55
N CYS A 114 -6.78 -14.06 2.41
CA CYS A 114 -8.01 -14.64 1.85
C CYS A 114 -7.85 -15.06 0.38
N GLN A 115 -8.65 -16.06 -0.02
CA GLN A 115 -8.56 -16.66 -1.36
C GLN A 115 -8.73 -15.65 -2.49
N GLU A 116 -9.60 -14.66 -2.35
CA GLU A 116 -9.79 -13.64 -3.40
C GLU A 116 -8.56 -12.76 -3.60
N SER A 117 -7.76 -12.51 -2.55
CA SER A 117 -6.48 -11.80 -2.68
C SER A 117 -5.43 -12.67 -3.36
N ILE A 118 -5.43 -13.97 -3.05
CA ILE A 118 -4.57 -14.95 -3.73
C ILE A 118 -4.91 -14.99 -5.23
N ASP A 119 -6.19 -15.06 -5.56
CA ASP A 119 -6.64 -15.09 -6.95
C ASP A 119 -6.28 -13.80 -7.69
N PHE A 120 -6.39 -12.64 -7.02
CA PHE A 120 -5.97 -11.35 -7.57
C PHE A 120 -4.46 -11.32 -7.85
N ILE A 121 -3.62 -11.80 -6.92
CA ILE A 121 -2.17 -11.89 -7.11
C ILE A 121 -1.81 -12.80 -8.28
N LYS A 122 -2.50 -13.94 -8.42
CA LYS A 122 -2.20 -14.97 -9.43
C LYS A 122 -2.67 -14.66 -10.85
N GLN A 123 -3.44 -13.61 -11.08
CA GLN A 123 -3.84 -13.21 -12.43
C GLN A 123 -2.62 -12.92 -13.31
N GLU A 124 -2.78 -13.04 -14.64
CA GLU A 124 -1.73 -12.77 -15.61
C GLU A 124 -1.23 -11.32 -15.53
N GLY A 125 0.07 -11.13 -15.67
CA GLY A 125 0.76 -9.85 -15.58
C GLY A 125 1.28 -9.56 -14.17
N THR A 126 2.12 -8.54 -14.07
CA THR A 126 2.83 -8.18 -12.84
C THR A 126 1.88 -7.60 -11.79
N THR A 127 1.99 -8.08 -10.57
CA THR A 127 1.31 -7.56 -9.39
C THR A 127 2.33 -6.91 -8.45
N VAL A 128 1.99 -5.74 -7.92
CA VAL A 128 2.67 -5.14 -6.78
C VAL A 128 1.82 -5.36 -5.54
N VAL A 129 2.39 -5.95 -4.50
CA VAL A 129 1.75 -6.12 -3.19
C VAL A 129 2.42 -5.17 -2.22
N LEU A 130 1.64 -4.31 -1.57
CA LEU A 130 2.09 -3.41 -0.53
C LEU A 130 1.52 -3.84 0.83
N CYS A 131 2.40 -4.22 1.74
CA CYS A 131 2.08 -4.59 3.12
C CYS A 131 2.25 -3.36 4.01
N ASP A 132 1.15 -2.68 4.30
CA ASP A 132 1.11 -1.47 5.13
C ASP A 132 0.01 -1.52 6.21
N GLY A 133 -0.46 -2.72 6.50
CA GLY A 133 -1.47 -2.98 7.53
C GLY A 133 -0.90 -3.10 8.94
N GLY A 134 -1.70 -3.68 9.82
CA GLY A 134 -1.38 -3.83 11.24
C GLY A 134 -0.45 -5.00 11.59
N SER A 135 -0.11 -5.87 10.62
CA SER A 135 0.71 -7.07 10.87
C SER A 135 1.64 -7.34 9.70
N LYS A 136 2.50 -6.37 9.39
CA LYS A 136 3.36 -6.33 8.18
C LYS A 136 4.18 -7.60 7.96
N LYS A 137 4.75 -8.16 9.02
CA LYS A 137 5.52 -9.41 8.94
C LYS A 137 4.66 -10.59 8.46
N HIS A 138 3.44 -10.72 8.97
CA HIS A 138 2.54 -11.81 8.56
C HIS A 138 1.95 -11.54 7.17
N GLU A 139 1.62 -10.30 6.86
CA GLU A 139 1.15 -9.87 5.54
C GLU A 139 2.19 -10.21 4.48
N PHE A 140 3.44 -9.79 4.69
CA PHE A 140 4.55 -10.08 3.79
C PHE A 140 4.77 -11.58 3.60
N ASN A 141 4.92 -12.33 4.69
CA ASN A 141 5.19 -13.77 4.65
C ASN A 141 4.03 -14.56 4.02
N SER A 142 2.79 -14.13 4.23
CA SER A 142 1.62 -14.78 3.66
C SER A 142 1.49 -14.50 2.16
N ALA A 143 1.59 -13.23 1.75
CA ALA A 143 1.46 -12.84 0.36
C ALA A 143 2.61 -13.36 -0.51
N ALA A 144 3.85 -13.36 0.00
CA ALA A 144 5.04 -13.80 -0.73
C ALA A 144 4.93 -15.23 -1.28
N LYS A 145 4.18 -16.10 -0.61
CA LYS A 145 3.97 -17.49 -1.05
C LYS A 145 3.17 -17.63 -2.34
N HIS A 146 2.48 -16.58 -2.75
CA HIS A 146 1.56 -16.58 -3.89
C HIS A 146 2.06 -15.77 -5.08
N LEU A 147 3.22 -15.10 -4.94
CA LEU A 147 3.80 -14.29 -6.00
C LEU A 147 4.30 -15.16 -7.17
N LYS A 148 4.18 -14.59 -8.36
CA LYS A 148 4.71 -15.15 -9.61
C LYS A 148 6.03 -14.46 -9.97
N PRO A 149 6.86 -15.05 -10.84
CA PRO A 149 8.03 -14.38 -11.40
C PRO A 149 7.64 -13.01 -11.99
N GLY A 150 8.34 -11.95 -11.56
CA GLY A 150 8.07 -10.57 -11.97
C GLY A 150 7.16 -9.78 -11.05
N ASP A 151 6.46 -10.42 -10.11
CA ASP A 151 5.72 -9.72 -9.06
C ASP A 151 6.66 -9.05 -8.07
N ILE A 152 6.18 -8.00 -7.42
CA ILE A 152 6.92 -7.22 -6.42
C ILE A 152 6.12 -7.20 -5.12
N ILE A 153 6.83 -7.37 -4.01
CA ILE A 153 6.25 -7.18 -2.68
C ILE A 153 7.04 -6.13 -1.91
N LEU A 154 6.33 -5.23 -1.28
CA LEU A 154 6.86 -4.12 -0.51
C LEU A 154 6.27 -4.16 0.89
N ALA A 155 7.02 -3.66 1.87
CA ALA A 155 6.51 -3.42 3.22
C ALA A 155 6.86 -2.00 3.64
N HIS A 156 5.89 -1.31 4.23
CA HIS A 156 6.09 0.00 4.85
C HIS A 156 6.79 -0.13 6.21
N ASP A 157 7.39 0.96 6.69
CA ASP A 157 8.15 1.01 7.96
C ASP A 157 9.34 0.03 8.02
N TYR A 158 9.94 -0.26 6.87
CA TYR A 158 11.12 -1.10 6.79
C TYR A 158 12.41 -0.31 7.07
N ALA A 159 13.48 -1.00 7.38
CA ALA A 159 14.76 -0.40 7.72
C ALA A 159 15.74 -0.42 6.53
N PRO A 160 16.71 0.52 6.48
CA PRO A 160 17.70 0.57 5.42
C PRO A 160 18.69 -0.62 5.42
N ASN A 161 18.78 -1.33 6.54
CA ASN A 161 19.64 -2.52 6.70
C ASN A 161 19.15 -3.38 7.86
N ILE A 162 19.70 -4.60 7.96
CA ILE A 162 19.30 -5.59 8.95
C ILE A 162 19.58 -5.14 10.40
N ASP A 163 20.67 -4.43 10.65
CA ASP A 163 21.01 -4.00 12.00
C ASP A 163 19.99 -2.98 12.53
N VAL A 164 19.56 -2.04 11.70
CA VAL A 164 18.52 -1.07 12.06
C VAL A 164 17.18 -1.80 12.21
N PHE A 165 16.87 -2.76 11.34
CA PHE A 165 15.65 -3.55 11.46
C PHE A 165 15.61 -4.29 12.80
N ASP A 166 16.62 -5.05 13.13
CA ASP A 166 16.67 -5.86 14.37
C ASP A 166 16.74 -5.02 15.64
N THR A 167 17.42 -3.87 15.59
CA THR A 167 17.60 -3.03 16.78
C THR A 167 16.49 -2.03 17.02
N GLN A 168 15.75 -1.61 16.00
CA GLN A 168 14.77 -0.52 16.10
C GLN A 168 13.34 -0.90 15.70
N ILE A 169 13.14 -1.91 14.88
CA ILE A 169 11.86 -2.26 14.29
C ILE A 169 11.35 -3.62 14.76
N ASN A 170 12.11 -4.67 14.52
CA ASN A 170 11.69 -6.04 14.75
C ASN A 170 11.31 -6.30 16.21
N GLY A 171 10.04 -6.64 16.44
CA GLY A 171 9.48 -6.86 17.77
C GLY A 171 9.35 -5.60 18.64
N LYS A 172 9.62 -4.39 18.10
CA LYS A 172 9.53 -3.12 18.82
C LYS A 172 8.42 -2.21 18.30
N LEU A 173 8.26 -2.15 16.98
CA LEU A 173 7.09 -1.49 16.40
C LEU A 173 5.90 -2.45 16.44
N TRP A 174 4.74 -1.94 16.84
CA TRP A 174 3.52 -2.72 17.02
C TRP A 174 3.12 -3.54 15.77
N ASN A 175 3.40 -3.02 14.59
CA ASN A 175 3.07 -3.61 13.30
C ASN A 175 4.15 -4.57 12.75
N TRP A 176 5.24 -4.77 13.49
CA TRP A 176 6.30 -5.74 13.20
C TRP A 176 6.50 -6.79 14.32
N CYS A 177 5.56 -6.84 15.25
CA CYS A 177 5.57 -7.82 16.33
C CYS A 177 5.04 -9.20 15.89
#